data_49670612913e1f504abf2bcdf15910ef
#
_entry.id   49670612913e1f504abf2bcdf15910ef
#
_cell.length_a   1.000
_cell.length_b   1.000
_cell.length_c   1.000
_cell.angle_alpha   90.00
_cell.angle_beta   90.00
_cell.angle_gamma   90.00
#
_symmetry.space_group_name_H-M   'P 1'
#
loop_
_entity.id
_entity.type
_entity.pdbx_description
1 polymer ?
#
loop_
_entity_poly.entity_id
_entity_poly.type
_entity_poly.pdbx_seq_one_letter_code
_entity_poly.pdbx_strand_id
1 'polypeptide(L)'
;MIIERARIKSNRELAHHIWEMQFEAPNIAREYMGSGQFINVLTVDDWNHPLRRPMSIASSEDGCVSIIYKIFGNMTRELTLKKSGETLNLLGPLGNIFSKWDNGSFPILIGGGVGLAPILNLKKACDNNKIEYTIIIGARSGNEHFISHEPEKNIYLTTDDGSMGEKGTVMVPLQRLVEINKNAFIFACGPEPMLRAVKEFAINNDIQAQLSVESYMGCGIGF
;
A
#
# COMPACT_ATOMS: atom_id res chain seq x y z
N MET A 1 -8.25 5.00 17.97
CA MET A 1 -9.28 4.45 17.05
C MET A 1 -10.49 5.38 17.08
N ILE A 2 -10.90 5.90 15.93
CA ILE A 2 -11.94 6.94 15.80
C ILE A 2 -12.91 6.49 14.71
N ILE A 3 -14.21 6.78 14.92
CA ILE A 3 -15.21 6.76 13.85
C ILE A 3 -15.39 8.19 13.37
N GLU A 4 -15.19 8.42 12.08
CA GLU A 4 -15.28 9.74 11.46
C GLU A 4 -16.12 9.69 10.19
N ARG A 5 -17.04 10.65 10.06
CA ARG A 5 -17.79 10.86 8.83
C ARG A 5 -16.98 11.79 7.94
N ALA A 6 -16.20 11.22 7.05
CA ALA A 6 -15.23 11.92 6.25
C ALA A 6 -15.80 12.32 4.88
N ARG A 7 -15.52 13.54 4.45
CA ARG A 7 -15.92 14.06 3.14
C ARG A 7 -14.92 13.62 2.09
N ILE A 8 -15.41 13.12 0.96
CA ILE A 8 -14.57 12.79 -0.19
C ILE A 8 -14.09 14.08 -0.86
N LYS A 9 -12.80 14.25 -0.94
CA LYS A 9 -12.12 15.36 -1.65
C LYS A 9 -11.96 15.05 -3.13
N SER A 10 -11.49 13.84 -3.42
CA SER A 10 -11.30 13.34 -4.78
C SER A 10 -11.47 11.83 -4.84
N ASN A 11 -11.86 11.34 -5.99
CA ASN A 11 -11.92 9.91 -6.31
C ASN A 11 -11.61 9.77 -7.79
N ARG A 12 -10.47 9.15 -8.14
CA ARG A 12 -9.97 9.10 -9.52
C ARG A 12 -9.28 7.77 -9.81
N GLU A 13 -9.37 7.34 -11.05
CA GLU A 13 -8.60 6.22 -11.55
C GLU A 13 -7.15 6.63 -11.80
N LEU A 14 -6.20 5.86 -11.29
CA LEU A 14 -4.76 6.05 -11.47
C LEU A 14 -4.21 5.17 -12.60
N ALA A 15 -4.72 3.93 -12.67
CA ALA A 15 -4.38 2.93 -13.67
C ALA A 15 -5.59 1.98 -13.83
N HIS A 16 -5.53 1.06 -14.75
CA HIS A 16 -6.64 0.15 -15.02
C HIS A 16 -7.13 -0.58 -13.76
N HIS A 17 -8.35 -0.26 -13.36
CA HIS A 17 -9.02 -0.73 -12.14
C HIS A 17 -8.33 -0.36 -10.82
N ILE A 18 -7.37 0.55 -10.82
CA ILE A 18 -6.69 1.06 -9.61
C ILE A 18 -7.10 2.51 -9.41
N TRP A 19 -7.64 2.81 -8.25
CA TRP A 19 -8.22 4.09 -7.89
C TRP A 19 -7.58 4.69 -6.66
N GLU A 20 -7.53 6.00 -6.59
CA GLU A 20 -7.21 6.77 -5.40
C GLU A 20 -8.44 7.52 -4.90
N MET A 21 -8.71 7.42 -3.62
CA MET A 21 -9.72 8.25 -2.97
C MET A 21 -9.09 9.02 -1.82
N GLN A 22 -9.32 10.33 -1.78
CA GLN A 22 -8.85 11.21 -0.72
C GLN A 22 -10.03 11.73 0.10
N PHE A 23 -9.86 11.72 1.43
CA PHE A 23 -10.85 12.16 2.41
C PHE A 23 -10.37 13.35 3.22
N GLU A 24 -11.24 14.29 3.53
CA GLU A 24 -11.09 15.20 4.66
C GLU A 24 -11.44 14.41 5.94
N ALA A 25 -10.43 14.00 6.70
CA ALA A 25 -10.56 13.16 7.89
C ALA A 25 -9.57 13.63 8.98
N PRO A 26 -9.74 14.86 9.51
CA PRO A 26 -8.76 15.50 10.38
C PRO A 26 -8.52 14.73 11.69
N ASN A 27 -9.53 14.05 12.22
CA ASN A 27 -9.35 13.28 13.44
C ASN A 27 -8.54 12.01 13.21
N ILE A 28 -8.83 11.27 12.12
CA ILE A 28 -8.05 10.09 11.73
C ILE A 28 -6.63 10.51 11.37
N ALA A 29 -6.47 11.61 10.62
CA ALA A 29 -5.15 12.13 10.24
C ALA A 29 -4.29 12.51 11.45
N ARG A 30 -4.90 13.09 12.50
CA ARG A 30 -4.20 13.43 13.75
C ARG A 30 -3.68 12.21 14.51
N GLU A 31 -4.44 11.12 14.49
CA GLU A 31 -4.08 9.89 15.19
C GLU A 31 -3.23 8.94 14.33
N TYR A 32 -3.01 9.29 13.06
CA TYR A 32 -2.16 8.51 12.17
C TYR A 32 -0.69 8.56 12.62
N MET A 33 -0.06 7.38 12.73
CA MET A 33 1.30 7.24 13.25
C MET A 33 2.33 6.92 12.17
N GLY A 34 1.90 6.34 11.05
CA GLY A 34 2.86 5.98 9.99
C GLY A 34 2.37 4.89 9.04
N SER A 35 3.21 4.62 8.04
CA SER A 35 2.95 3.61 7.02
C SER A 35 2.73 2.22 7.61
N GLY A 36 1.79 1.48 7.05
CA GLY A 36 1.31 0.17 7.54
C GLY A 36 -0.08 0.25 8.15
N GLN A 37 -0.50 1.42 8.66
CA GLN A 37 -1.85 1.58 9.18
C GLN A 37 -2.90 1.61 8.07
N PHE A 38 -4.13 1.23 8.43
CA PHE A 38 -5.28 1.17 7.53
C PHE A 38 -6.51 1.81 8.17
N ILE A 39 -7.53 2.03 7.37
CA ILE A 39 -8.88 2.42 7.78
C ILE A 39 -9.89 1.39 7.31
N ASN A 40 -10.95 1.23 8.05
CA ASN A 40 -12.12 0.47 7.66
C ASN A 40 -13.19 1.40 7.08
N VAL A 41 -13.50 1.25 5.79
CA VAL A 41 -14.46 2.08 5.05
C VAL A 41 -15.82 1.39 5.01
N LEU A 42 -16.87 2.07 5.44
CA LEU A 42 -18.25 1.67 5.20
C LEU A 42 -18.69 2.24 3.85
N THR A 43 -18.73 1.38 2.83
CA THR A 43 -18.98 1.80 1.44
C THR A 43 -20.45 2.13 1.16
N VAL A 44 -21.35 1.41 1.85
CA VAL A 44 -22.80 1.60 1.79
C VAL A 44 -23.31 1.43 3.22
N ASP A 45 -24.20 2.32 3.65
CA ASP A 45 -24.82 2.25 4.98
C ASP A 45 -26.17 1.55 4.87
N ASP A 46 -26.16 0.25 4.58
CA ASP A 46 -27.34 -0.59 4.52
C ASP A 46 -27.11 -1.95 5.18
N TRP A 47 -28.22 -2.63 5.52
CA TRP A 47 -28.17 -3.93 6.17
C TRP A 47 -27.74 -5.09 5.24
N ASN A 48 -27.74 -4.90 3.92
CA ASN A 48 -27.27 -5.90 2.98
C ASN A 48 -25.75 -5.98 2.93
N HIS A 49 -25.09 -4.87 3.34
CA HIS A 49 -23.63 -4.74 3.29
C HIS A 49 -23.09 -4.15 4.60
N PRO A 50 -23.31 -4.79 5.76
CA PRO A 50 -23.02 -4.18 7.07
C PRO A 50 -21.51 -4.13 7.38
N LEU A 51 -20.69 -4.90 6.63
CA LEU A 51 -19.27 -4.99 6.94
C LEU A 51 -18.47 -3.89 6.25
N ARG A 52 -17.58 -3.28 7.02
CA ARG A 52 -16.56 -2.36 6.53
C ARG A 52 -15.51 -3.08 5.69
N ARG A 53 -14.81 -2.34 4.86
CA ARG A 53 -13.69 -2.84 4.03
C ARG A 53 -12.39 -2.21 4.53
N PRO A 54 -11.39 -3.04 4.91
CA PRO A 54 -10.07 -2.54 5.26
C PRO A 54 -9.37 -1.99 4.03
N MET A 55 -8.82 -0.78 4.15
CA MET A 55 -8.09 -0.08 3.12
C MET A 55 -6.84 0.54 3.73
N SER A 56 -5.67 0.14 3.25
CA SER A 56 -4.41 0.71 3.72
C SER A 56 -4.33 2.21 3.42
N ILE A 57 -3.80 2.97 4.37
CA ILE A 57 -3.58 4.40 4.21
C ILE A 57 -2.39 4.61 3.25
N ALA A 58 -2.63 5.28 2.14
CA ALA A 58 -1.61 5.63 1.14
C ALA A 58 -0.92 6.95 1.46
N SER A 59 -1.61 7.88 2.11
CA SER A 59 -1.02 9.11 2.64
C SER A 59 -1.90 9.71 3.74
N SER A 60 -1.27 10.51 4.62
CA SER A 60 -1.97 11.33 5.62
C SER A 60 -1.25 12.66 5.74
N GLU A 61 -1.87 13.76 5.27
CA GLU A 61 -1.30 15.11 5.27
C GLU A 61 -2.41 16.16 5.35
N ASP A 62 -2.13 17.26 6.03
CA ASP A 62 -3.01 18.45 6.12
C ASP A 62 -4.47 18.11 6.48
N GLY A 63 -4.67 17.19 7.42
CA GLY A 63 -6.01 16.75 7.82
C GLY A 63 -6.73 15.87 6.81
N CYS A 64 -6.04 15.44 5.75
CA CYS A 64 -6.55 14.52 4.74
C CYS A 64 -5.91 13.14 4.88
N VAL A 65 -6.67 12.11 4.51
CA VAL A 65 -6.20 10.72 4.40
C VAL A 65 -6.53 10.20 3.01
N SER A 66 -5.62 9.49 2.36
CA SER A 66 -5.89 8.82 1.10
C SER A 66 -5.75 7.31 1.18
N ILE A 67 -6.51 6.62 0.33
CA ILE A 67 -6.41 5.19 0.08
C ILE A 67 -6.17 4.94 -1.40
N ILE A 68 -5.46 3.86 -1.72
CA ILE A 68 -5.39 3.30 -3.07
C ILE A 68 -6.06 1.94 -3.03
N TYR A 69 -7.02 1.72 -3.94
CA TYR A 69 -7.79 0.48 -3.98
C TYR A 69 -7.94 -0.04 -5.40
N LYS A 70 -8.09 -1.35 -5.52
CA LYS A 70 -8.36 -2.03 -6.78
C LYS A 70 -9.82 -2.49 -6.83
N ILE A 71 -10.46 -2.41 -7.99
CA ILE A 71 -11.79 -2.98 -8.19
C ILE A 71 -11.67 -4.50 -8.12
N PHE A 72 -12.26 -5.10 -7.08
CA PHE A 72 -12.25 -6.55 -6.86
C PHE A 72 -13.63 -7.16 -6.61
N GLY A 73 -14.68 -6.39 -6.58
CA GLY A 73 -16.02 -6.86 -6.33
C GLY A 73 -17.00 -5.71 -6.22
N ASN A 74 -18.24 -6.00 -5.83
CA ASN A 74 -19.30 -5.00 -5.83
C ASN A 74 -18.97 -3.80 -4.95
N MET A 75 -18.44 -4.01 -3.74
CA MET A 75 -18.16 -2.91 -2.80
C MET A 75 -17.07 -1.94 -3.31
N THR A 76 -16.00 -2.46 -3.91
CA THR A 76 -14.98 -1.59 -4.48
C THR A 76 -15.45 -0.91 -5.77
N ARG A 77 -16.38 -1.54 -6.49
CA ARG A 77 -17.07 -0.92 -7.64
C ARG A 77 -17.99 0.23 -7.17
N GLU A 78 -18.74 0.06 -6.09
CA GLU A 78 -19.55 1.13 -5.50
C GLU A 78 -18.68 2.32 -5.05
N LEU A 79 -17.46 2.07 -4.55
CA LEU A 79 -16.54 3.16 -4.23
C LEU A 79 -16.19 4.01 -5.45
N THR A 80 -16.06 3.43 -6.66
CA THR A 80 -15.72 4.20 -7.87
C THR A 80 -16.82 5.18 -8.30
N LEU A 81 -18.05 4.93 -7.87
CA LEU A 81 -19.21 5.80 -8.18
C LEU A 81 -19.30 7.01 -7.24
N LYS A 82 -18.59 6.98 -6.11
CA LYS A 82 -18.59 8.07 -5.13
C LYS A 82 -17.91 9.31 -5.67
N LYS A 83 -18.52 10.47 -5.41
CA LYS A 83 -18.09 11.77 -5.94
C LYS A 83 -17.52 12.67 -4.85
N SER A 84 -16.70 13.61 -5.24
CA SER A 84 -16.27 14.70 -4.36
C SER A 84 -17.48 15.41 -3.73
N GLY A 85 -17.38 15.69 -2.43
CA GLY A 85 -18.45 16.26 -1.62
C GLY A 85 -19.34 15.26 -0.91
N GLU A 86 -19.43 14.01 -1.35
CA GLU A 86 -20.11 12.93 -0.62
C GLU A 86 -19.33 12.55 0.65
N THR A 87 -19.99 11.89 1.59
CA THR A 87 -19.37 11.45 2.84
C THR A 87 -19.41 9.94 2.98
N LEU A 88 -18.32 9.38 3.51
CA LEU A 88 -18.26 7.98 3.94
C LEU A 88 -17.94 7.88 5.44
N ASN A 89 -18.37 6.80 6.05
CA ASN A 89 -18.09 6.52 7.45
C ASN A 89 -16.78 5.69 7.51
N LEU A 90 -15.76 6.26 8.13
CA LEU A 90 -14.44 5.67 8.29
C LEU A 90 -14.23 5.27 9.76
N LEU A 91 -13.55 4.16 9.97
CA LEU A 91 -13.08 3.72 11.28
C LEU A 91 -11.56 3.56 11.21
N GLY A 92 -10.83 4.29 12.02
CA GLY A 92 -9.36 4.21 12.01
C GLY A 92 -8.70 5.30 12.87
N PRO A 93 -7.38 5.46 12.75
CA PRO A 93 -6.46 4.51 12.10
C PRO A 93 -6.38 3.21 12.88
N LEU A 94 -6.12 2.12 12.19
CA LEU A 94 -6.02 0.76 12.72
C LEU A 94 -4.70 0.11 12.28
N GLY A 95 -4.34 -0.99 12.94
CA GLY A 95 -3.14 -1.76 12.62
C GLY A 95 -1.85 -1.14 13.12
N ASN A 96 -0.75 -1.81 12.80
CA ASN A 96 0.59 -1.42 13.20
C ASN A 96 1.30 -0.67 12.07
N ILE A 97 2.25 0.19 12.46
CA ILE A 97 3.17 0.81 11.51
C ILE A 97 4.32 -0.14 11.17
N PHE A 98 4.95 0.07 10.02
CA PHE A 98 6.30 -0.45 9.83
C PHE A 98 7.21 0.16 10.89
N SER A 99 7.88 -0.69 11.66
CA SER A 99 8.77 -0.21 12.71
C SER A 99 10.03 0.44 12.12
N LYS A 100 10.68 1.26 12.92
CA LYS A 100 11.97 1.84 12.52
C LYS A 100 12.98 0.71 12.29
N TRP A 101 13.76 0.85 11.24
CA TRP A 101 14.91 0.00 10.95
C TRP A 101 16.20 0.65 11.42
N ASP A 102 17.28 -0.10 11.50
CA ASP A 102 18.58 0.41 11.93
C ASP A 102 19.09 1.48 10.95
N ASN A 103 19.66 2.57 11.47
CA ASN A 103 20.14 3.71 10.69
C ASN A 103 21.27 3.39 9.69
N GLY A 104 21.80 2.17 9.69
CA GLY A 104 22.80 1.69 8.72
C GLY A 104 22.22 0.83 7.61
N SER A 105 20.93 0.49 7.66
CA SER A 105 20.28 -0.40 6.68
C SER A 105 19.76 0.36 5.47
N PHE A 106 19.86 -0.28 4.29
CA PHE A 106 19.33 0.25 3.03
C PHE A 106 17.92 -0.31 2.77
N PRO A 107 16.86 0.51 2.77
CA PRO A 107 15.49 0.04 2.56
C PRO A 107 15.23 -0.44 1.13
N ILE A 108 14.70 -1.65 0.98
CA ILE A 108 14.12 -2.16 -0.26
C ILE A 108 12.62 -2.29 -0.05
N LEU A 109 11.85 -1.46 -0.75
CA LEU A 109 10.40 -1.33 -0.63
C LEU A 109 9.73 -2.17 -1.72
N ILE A 110 8.94 -3.19 -1.36
CA ILE A 110 8.35 -4.11 -2.33
C ILE A 110 6.83 -4.04 -2.24
N GLY A 111 6.19 -3.64 -3.34
CA GLY A 111 4.74 -3.54 -3.46
C GLY A 111 4.17 -4.45 -4.54
N GLY A 112 3.02 -5.07 -4.30
CA GLY A 112 2.29 -5.84 -5.29
C GLY A 112 0.78 -5.65 -5.20
N GLY A 113 0.11 -5.41 -6.33
CA GLY A 113 -1.32 -5.22 -6.35
C GLY A 113 -1.79 -4.09 -5.43
N VAL A 114 -2.77 -4.37 -4.54
CA VAL A 114 -3.27 -3.37 -3.58
C VAL A 114 -2.30 -3.07 -2.44
N GLY A 115 -1.30 -3.93 -2.19
CA GLY A 115 -0.24 -3.69 -1.20
C GLY A 115 0.68 -2.51 -1.57
N LEU A 116 0.45 -1.90 -2.72
CA LEU A 116 1.15 -0.71 -3.16
C LEU A 116 0.90 0.51 -2.25
N ALA A 117 -0.29 0.67 -1.68
CA ALA A 117 -0.65 1.82 -0.85
C ALA A 117 0.30 2.05 0.35
N PRO A 118 0.53 1.06 1.25
CA PRO A 118 1.46 1.25 2.38
C PRO A 118 2.92 1.38 1.93
N ILE A 119 3.30 0.79 0.80
CA ILE A 119 4.66 0.91 0.25
C ILE A 119 4.92 2.30 -0.32
N LEU A 120 3.96 2.88 -1.05
CA LEU A 120 4.06 4.28 -1.50
C LEU A 120 4.05 5.27 -0.34
N ASN A 121 3.30 4.98 0.72
CA ASN A 121 3.33 5.77 1.92
C ASN A 121 4.71 5.71 2.61
N LEU A 122 5.31 4.53 2.70
CA LEU A 122 6.68 4.38 3.23
C LEU A 122 7.72 5.06 2.33
N LYS A 123 7.59 4.94 1.00
CA LYS A 123 8.40 5.70 0.03
C LYS A 123 8.39 7.19 0.35
N LYS A 124 7.18 7.77 0.53
CA LYS A 124 7.02 9.19 0.87
C LYS A 124 7.68 9.55 2.20
N ALA A 125 7.61 8.66 3.19
CA ALA A 125 8.32 8.86 4.45
C ALA A 125 9.84 8.86 4.27
N CYS A 126 10.39 7.99 3.40
CA CYS A 126 11.81 8.00 3.03
C CYS A 126 12.20 9.30 2.33
N ASP A 127 11.41 9.74 1.34
CA ASP A 127 11.65 11.00 0.61
C ASP A 127 11.69 12.21 1.57
N ASN A 128 10.71 12.33 2.47
CA ASN A 128 10.62 13.40 3.44
C ASN A 128 11.81 13.45 4.43
N ASN A 129 12.36 12.27 4.75
CA ASN A 129 13.52 12.16 5.64
C ASN A 129 14.85 12.06 4.90
N LYS A 130 14.86 12.18 3.56
CA LYS A 130 16.06 12.08 2.69
C LYS A 130 16.80 10.76 2.89
N ILE A 131 16.04 9.67 3.08
CA ILE A 131 16.58 8.31 3.19
C ILE A 131 16.63 7.73 1.79
N GLU A 132 17.81 7.27 1.37
CA GLU A 132 17.95 6.53 0.11
C GLU A 132 17.28 5.16 0.22
N TYR A 133 16.60 4.73 -0.83
CA TYR A 133 15.89 3.45 -0.90
C TYR A 133 15.83 2.95 -2.34
N THR A 134 15.44 1.71 -2.50
CA THR A 134 14.97 1.15 -3.78
C THR A 134 13.52 0.74 -3.64
N ILE A 135 12.70 0.98 -4.67
CA ILE A 135 11.33 0.49 -4.72
C ILE A 135 11.14 -0.49 -5.88
N ILE A 136 10.49 -1.62 -5.60
CA ILE A 136 10.14 -2.65 -6.57
C ILE A 136 8.63 -2.82 -6.55
N ILE A 137 7.96 -2.65 -7.69
CA ILE A 137 6.52 -2.78 -7.80
C ILE A 137 6.17 -3.84 -8.84
N GLY A 138 5.43 -4.86 -8.42
CA GLY A 138 4.97 -5.94 -9.28
C GLY A 138 3.49 -5.79 -9.63
N ALA A 139 3.17 -6.09 -10.89
CA ALA A 139 1.81 -6.18 -11.40
C ALA A 139 1.66 -7.34 -12.40
N ARG A 140 0.45 -7.67 -12.80
CA ARG A 140 0.21 -8.67 -13.85
C ARG A 140 0.55 -8.11 -15.23
N SER A 141 0.24 -6.85 -15.45
CA SER A 141 0.35 -6.17 -16.74
C SER A 141 0.69 -4.69 -16.55
N GLY A 142 1.31 -4.08 -17.57
CA GLY A 142 1.75 -2.68 -17.54
C GLY A 142 0.63 -1.66 -17.36
N ASN A 143 -0.60 -1.99 -17.76
CA ASN A 143 -1.76 -1.12 -17.56
C ASN A 143 -2.20 -0.99 -16.09
N GLU A 144 -1.68 -1.82 -15.18
CA GLU A 144 -1.89 -1.72 -13.74
C GLU A 144 -0.85 -0.81 -13.05
N HIS A 145 0.19 -0.35 -13.76
CA HIS A 145 1.16 0.59 -13.24
C HIS A 145 0.77 2.03 -13.54
N PHE A 146 0.90 2.91 -12.56
CA PHE A 146 0.74 4.36 -12.69
C PHE A 146 2.01 5.13 -12.32
N ILE A 147 3.13 4.40 -12.15
CA ILE A 147 4.46 4.91 -11.89
C ILE A 147 5.35 4.45 -13.05
N SER A 148 6.35 5.23 -13.42
CA SER A 148 7.29 4.89 -14.48
C SER A 148 8.38 3.95 -13.98
N HIS A 149 8.86 3.07 -14.87
CA HIS A 149 10.05 2.25 -14.64
C HIS A 149 11.29 3.12 -14.86
N GLU A 150 12.00 3.46 -13.78
CA GLU A 150 13.16 4.37 -13.78
C GLU A 150 14.28 3.78 -12.90
N PRO A 151 15.01 2.76 -13.38
CA PRO A 151 16.08 2.10 -12.61
C PRO A 151 17.19 3.07 -12.15
N GLU A 152 17.45 4.11 -12.93
CA GLU A 152 18.41 5.17 -12.60
C GLU A 152 17.99 6.02 -11.38
N LYS A 153 16.71 5.94 -10.99
CA LYS A 153 16.15 6.53 -9.76
C LYS A 153 15.79 5.49 -8.71
N ASN A 154 16.31 4.27 -8.85
CA ASN A 154 16.00 3.14 -7.97
C ASN A 154 14.49 2.76 -7.96
N ILE A 155 13.78 2.95 -9.10
CA ILE A 155 12.37 2.57 -9.27
C ILE A 155 12.29 1.42 -10.28
N TYR A 156 11.98 0.22 -9.81
CA TYR A 156 11.89 -0.98 -10.61
C TYR A 156 10.45 -1.46 -10.71
N LEU A 157 9.95 -1.62 -11.92
CA LEU A 157 8.65 -2.25 -12.17
C LEU A 157 8.86 -3.63 -12.75
N THR A 158 7.97 -4.55 -12.38
CA THR A 158 7.90 -5.89 -12.98
C THR A 158 6.48 -6.18 -13.42
N THR A 159 6.34 -6.94 -14.52
CA THR A 159 5.05 -7.44 -14.98
C THR A 159 5.16 -8.91 -15.37
N ASP A 160 4.15 -9.70 -15.03
CA ASP A 160 4.10 -11.13 -15.36
C ASP A 160 4.17 -11.33 -16.87
N ASP A 161 3.48 -10.48 -17.64
CA ASP A 161 3.40 -10.54 -19.11
C ASP A 161 4.59 -9.86 -19.83
N GLY A 162 5.41 -9.07 -19.13
CA GLY A 162 6.53 -8.31 -19.69
C GLY A 162 6.13 -7.06 -20.46
N SER A 163 4.90 -6.56 -20.27
CA SER A 163 4.39 -5.38 -20.99
C SER A 163 4.93 -4.05 -20.45
N MET A 164 5.52 -4.03 -19.24
CA MET A 164 6.20 -2.87 -18.67
C MET A 164 7.26 -3.30 -17.65
N GLY A 165 8.41 -2.62 -17.66
CA GLY A 165 9.52 -2.93 -16.77
C GLY A 165 10.18 -4.27 -17.06
N GLU A 166 10.63 -4.98 -16.03
CA GLU A 166 11.23 -6.31 -16.16
C GLU A 166 10.14 -7.39 -16.19
N LYS A 167 10.28 -8.36 -17.11
CA LYS A 167 9.36 -9.50 -17.18
C LYS A 167 9.57 -10.45 -16.02
N GLY A 168 8.50 -10.74 -15.28
CA GLY A 168 8.49 -11.67 -14.16
C GLY A 168 7.99 -11.03 -12.88
N THR A 169 8.31 -11.65 -11.75
CA THR A 169 7.89 -11.20 -10.43
C THR A 169 8.89 -10.23 -9.81
N VAL A 170 8.52 -9.62 -8.68
CA VAL A 170 9.40 -8.73 -7.89
C VAL A 170 10.72 -9.39 -7.48
N MET A 171 10.79 -10.72 -7.52
CA MET A 171 12.00 -11.47 -7.19
C MET A 171 13.14 -11.25 -8.20
N VAL A 172 12.82 -10.92 -9.45
CA VAL A 172 13.83 -10.71 -10.50
C VAL A 172 14.78 -9.56 -10.16
N PRO A 173 14.31 -8.32 -9.95
CA PRO A 173 15.19 -7.23 -9.51
C PRO A 173 15.66 -7.42 -8.05
N LEU A 174 14.86 -8.02 -7.15
CA LEU A 174 15.22 -8.17 -5.74
C LEU A 174 16.53 -8.94 -5.56
N GLN A 175 16.69 -10.08 -6.24
CA GLN A 175 17.89 -10.92 -6.15
C GLN A 175 19.15 -10.12 -6.49
N ARG A 176 19.13 -9.37 -7.59
CA ARG A 176 20.26 -8.56 -8.04
C ARG A 176 20.54 -7.38 -7.09
N LEU A 177 19.50 -6.72 -6.61
CA LEU A 177 19.62 -5.52 -5.78
C LEU A 177 20.19 -5.82 -4.39
N VAL A 178 19.88 -6.98 -3.83
CA VAL A 178 20.44 -7.43 -2.54
C VAL A 178 21.93 -7.75 -2.66
N GLU A 179 22.41 -8.26 -3.77
CA GLU A 179 23.83 -8.50 -4.00
C GLU A 179 24.65 -7.21 -3.96
N ILE A 180 24.07 -6.10 -4.43
CA ILE A 180 24.68 -4.77 -4.44
C ILE A 180 24.59 -4.10 -3.06
N ASN A 181 23.45 -4.26 -2.37
CA ASN A 181 23.16 -3.61 -1.10
C ASN A 181 23.30 -4.59 0.07
N LYS A 182 24.51 -4.79 0.58
CA LYS A 182 24.81 -5.78 1.65
C LYS A 182 24.06 -5.56 2.96
N ASN A 183 23.63 -4.33 3.26
CA ASN A 183 22.86 -3.99 4.45
C ASN A 183 21.37 -3.79 4.13
N ALA A 184 20.83 -4.55 3.19
CA ALA A 184 19.43 -4.42 2.80
C ALA A 184 18.48 -4.75 3.95
N PHE A 185 17.40 -3.97 4.06
CA PHE A 185 16.24 -4.24 4.91
C PHE A 185 14.98 -4.21 4.04
N ILE A 186 14.21 -5.29 4.04
CA ILE A 186 13.07 -5.44 3.14
C ILE A 186 11.78 -5.03 3.83
N PHE A 187 11.00 -4.17 3.17
CA PHE A 187 9.61 -3.88 3.51
C PHE A 187 8.71 -4.36 2.37
N ALA A 188 7.77 -5.24 2.67
CA ALA A 188 6.89 -5.75 1.61
C ALA A 188 5.42 -5.76 2.01
N CYS A 189 4.55 -5.43 1.03
CA CYS A 189 3.12 -5.57 1.13
C CYS A 189 2.54 -5.99 -0.23
N GLY A 190 1.65 -6.99 -0.24
CA GLY A 190 1.04 -7.48 -1.46
C GLY A 190 0.41 -8.86 -1.33
N PRO A 191 0.13 -9.54 -2.45
CA PRO A 191 -0.49 -10.86 -2.45
C PRO A 191 0.33 -11.90 -1.66
N GLU A 192 -0.36 -12.82 -0.98
CA GLU A 192 0.26 -13.85 -0.15
C GLU A 192 1.38 -14.63 -0.87
N PRO A 193 1.24 -15.08 -2.15
CA PRO A 193 2.32 -15.78 -2.84
C PRO A 193 3.60 -14.93 -2.98
N MET A 194 3.45 -13.61 -3.23
CA MET A 194 4.58 -12.68 -3.30
C MET A 194 5.26 -12.55 -1.94
N LEU A 195 4.48 -12.32 -0.88
CA LEU A 195 5.02 -12.18 0.48
C LEU A 195 5.72 -13.46 0.96
N ARG A 196 5.21 -14.64 0.59
CA ARG A 196 5.84 -15.92 0.88
C ARG A 196 7.20 -16.03 0.19
N ALA A 197 7.28 -15.72 -1.10
CA ALA A 197 8.53 -15.75 -1.84
C ALA A 197 9.57 -14.76 -1.27
N VAL A 198 9.15 -13.54 -0.93
CA VAL A 198 10.01 -12.53 -0.31
C VAL A 198 10.49 -12.99 1.07
N LYS A 199 9.61 -13.59 1.89
CA LYS A 199 9.96 -14.14 3.20
C LYS A 199 11.02 -15.24 3.10
N GLU A 200 10.79 -16.22 2.22
CA GLU A 200 11.73 -17.34 2.01
C GLU A 200 13.08 -16.83 1.53
N PHE A 201 13.08 -15.87 0.60
CA PHE A 201 14.30 -15.25 0.13
C PHE A 201 15.05 -14.51 1.25
N ALA A 202 14.35 -13.72 2.06
CA ALA A 202 14.96 -12.98 3.18
C ALA A 202 15.59 -13.94 4.21
N ILE A 203 14.90 -15.03 4.57
CA ILE A 203 15.42 -16.05 5.48
C ILE A 203 16.68 -16.73 4.92
N ASN A 204 16.64 -17.14 3.65
CA ASN A 204 17.74 -17.87 3.01
C ASN A 204 19.00 -17.01 2.81
N ASN A 205 18.87 -15.68 2.83
CA ASN A 205 19.97 -14.74 2.65
C ASN A 205 20.31 -13.93 3.92
N ASP A 206 19.73 -14.30 5.08
CA ASP A 206 19.93 -13.62 6.38
C ASP A 206 19.63 -12.11 6.32
N ILE A 207 18.54 -11.73 5.62
CA ILE A 207 18.11 -10.35 5.45
C ILE A 207 16.93 -10.06 6.36
N GLN A 208 17.00 -8.97 7.11
CA GLN A 208 15.87 -8.51 7.91
C GLN A 208 14.72 -8.02 7.03
N ALA A 209 13.49 -8.40 7.39
CA ALA A 209 12.31 -8.03 6.63
C ALA A 209 11.10 -7.75 7.52
N GLN A 210 10.28 -6.80 7.11
CA GLN A 210 8.94 -6.54 7.66
C GLN A 210 7.90 -6.73 6.56
N LEU A 211 6.95 -7.61 6.83
CA LEU A 211 5.90 -7.94 5.87
C LEU A 211 4.54 -7.50 6.42
N SER A 212 3.84 -6.67 5.66
CA SER A 212 2.45 -6.32 5.95
C SER A 212 1.54 -7.37 5.34
N VAL A 213 0.91 -8.17 6.22
CA VAL A 213 0.05 -9.29 5.83
C VAL A 213 -1.40 -8.86 5.95
N GLU A 214 -2.18 -9.10 4.92
CA GLU A 214 -3.62 -8.94 4.93
C GLU A 214 -4.29 -10.26 5.33
N SER A 215 -5.33 -10.18 6.17
CA SER A 215 -6.16 -11.31 6.53
C SER A 215 -7.64 -10.95 6.45
N TYR A 216 -8.49 -11.96 6.34
CA TYR A 216 -9.93 -11.76 6.41
C TYR A 216 -10.32 -11.20 7.77
N MET A 217 -11.04 -10.08 7.77
CA MET A 217 -11.48 -9.39 8.98
C MET A 217 -13.00 -9.36 9.04
N GLY A 218 -13.57 -9.73 10.18
CA GLY A 218 -14.97 -9.49 10.47
C GLY A 218 -15.20 -8.00 10.78
N CYS A 219 -15.04 -7.62 12.04
CA CYS A 219 -15.18 -6.22 12.47
C CYS A 219 -13.91 -5.37 12.19
N GLY A 220 -12.74 -5.99 12.13
CA GLY A 220 -11.44 -5.32 11.92
C GLY A 220 -10.90 -4.53 13.11
N ILE A 221 -11.49 -4.70 14.30
CA ILE A 221 -11.10 -3.98 15.53
C ILE A 221 -10.53 -4.88 16.62
N GLY A 222 -10.38 -6.16 16.33
CA GLY A 222 -9.66 -7.10 17.20
C GLY A 222 -10.50 -7.74 18.31
N PHE A 223 -11.81 -7.87 18.13
CA PHE A 223 -12.70 -8.69 18.95
C PHE A 223 -12.90 -10.07 18.36
#